data_4745e7d2e439387d75c4cf213fc345cd
#
_entry.id   4745e7d2e439387d75c4cf213fc345cd
#
_cell.length_a   1.000
_cell.length_b   1.000
_cell.length_c   1.000
_cell.angle_alpha   90.00
_cell.angle_beta   90.00
_cell.angle_gamma   90.00
#
_symmetry.space_group_name_H-M   'P 1'
#
loop_
_entity.id
_entity.type
_entity.pdbx_description
1 polymer ?
#
loop_
_entity_poly.entity_id
_entity_poly.type
_entity_poly.pdbx_seq_one_letter_code
_entity_poly.pdbx_strand_id
1 'polypeptide(L)' 'MFTVAQCLAKAVELEQRAAEPHPPDVCADFAAMALQWRRLAARAEIQERRTAAAAWASQP' A
#
# COMPACT_ATOMS: atom_id res chain seq x y z
N MET A 1 5.23 5.52 -10.05
CA MET A 1 3.99 5.23 -9.31
C MET A 1 4.02 3.80 -8.82
N PHE A 2 3.61 3.55 -7.60
CA PHE A 2 3.58 2.19 -7.05
C PHE A 2 2.30 1.46 -7.44
N THR A 3 2.44 0.18 -7.78
CA THR A 3 1.29 -0.70 -8.00
C THR A 3 0.67 -1.11 -6.66
N VAL A 4 -0.55 -1.67 -6.69
CA VAL A 4 -1.18 -2.25 -5.50
C VAL A 4 -0.27 -3.28 -4.85
N ALA A 5 0.29 -4.19 -5.65
CA ALA A 5 1.17 -5.25 -5.15
C ALA A 5 2.41 -4.67 -4.44
N GLN A 6 3.02 -3.63 -5.01
CA GLN A 6 4.18 -2.98 -4.41
C GLN A 6 3.83 -2.30 -3.08
N CYS A 7 2.68 -1.61 -3.03
CA CYS A 7 2.20 -0.97 -1.80
C CYS A 7 1.92 -1.99 -0.70
N LEU A 8 1.26 -3.09 -1.02
CA LEU A 8 0.96 -4.15 -0.06
C LEU A 8 2.23 -4.84 0.43
N ALA A 9 3.19 -5.08 -0.46
CA ALA A 9 4.47 -5.67 -0.08
C ALA A 9 5.22 -4.78 0.92
N LYS A 10 5.22 -3.47 0.71
CA LYS A 10 5.82 -2.51 1.64
C LYS A 10 5.08 -2.49 2.98
N ALA A 11 3.75 -2.53 2.96
CA ALA A 11 2.96 -2.58 4.18
C ALA A 11 3.27 -3.82 5.01
N VAL A 12 3.34 -4.99 4.39
CA VAL A 12 3.67 -6.26 5.05
C VAL A 12 5.08 -6.20 5.64
N GLU A 13 6.05 -5.71 4.88
CA GLU A 13 7.44 -5.56 5.36
C GLU A 13 7.49 -4.70 6.62
N LEU A 14 6.80 -3.57 6.64
CA LEU A 14 6.78 -2.67 7.79
C LEU A 14 6.01 -3.26 8.97
N GLU A 15 4.94 -4.01 8.72
CA GLU A 15 4.22 -4.73 9.77
C GLU A 15 5.09 -5.80 10.42
N GLN A 16 5.90 -6.49 9.63
CA GLN A 16 6.86 -7.46 10.15
C GLN A 16 7.92 -6.79 11.02
N ARG A 17 8.42 -5.64 10.61
CA ARG A 17 9.36 -4.85 11.40
C ARG A 17 8.73 -4.35 12.70
N ALA A 18 7.47 -3.94 12.66
CA ALA A 18 6.74 -3.50 13.85
C ALA A 18 6.56 -4.62 14.87
N ALA A 19 6.54 -5.88 14.42
CA ALA A 19 6.42 -7.06 15.29
C ALA A 19 7.75 -7.48 15.92
N GLU A 20 8.89 -6.96 15.43
CA GLU A 20 10.20 -7.23 16.02
C GLU A 20 10.35 -6.48 17.33
N PRO A 21 11.29 -6.95 18.22
CA PRO A 21 11.56 -6.24 19.48
C PRO A 21 12.22 -4.89 19.25
N HIS A 22 11.46 -3.84 19.46
CA HIS A 22 11.89 -2.44 19.36
C HIS A 22 11.33 -1.65 20.54
N PRO A 23 11.89 -0.46 20.84
CA PRO A 23 11.24 0.47 21.74
C PRO A 23 9.81 0.79 21.26
N PRO A 24 8.86 1.07 22.18
CA PRO A 24 7.45 1.27 21.79
C PRO A 24 7.21 2.36 20.75
N ASP A 25 7.98 3.45 20.80
CA ASP A 25 7.88 4.54 19.83
C ASP A 25 8.31 4.09 18.43
N VAL A 26 9.33 3.25 18.34
CA VAL A 26 9.82 2.70 17.06
C VAL A 26 8.79 1.74 16.48
N CYS A 27 8.19 0.87 17.30
CA CYS A 27 7.13 -0.04 16.86
C CYS A 27 5.93 0.77 16.33
N ALA A 28 5.54 1.84 17.03
CA ALA A 28 4.44 2.69 16.61
C ALA A 28 4.73 3.38 15.27
N ASP A 29 5.97 3.81 15.04
CA ASP A 29 6.38 4.43 13.78
C ASP A 29 6.29 3.45 12.61
N PHE A 30 6.76 2.22 12.80
CA PHE A 30 6.64 1.19 11.75
C PHE A 30 5.18 0.88 11.44
N ALA A 31 4.34 0.76 12.47
CA ALA A 31 2.91 0.51 12.28
C ALA A 31 2.22 1.65 11.54
N ALA A 32 2.56 2.90 11.85
CA ALA A 32 2.02 4.06 11.17
C ALA A 32 2.43 4.11 9.69
N MET A 33 3.68 3.79 9.39
CA MET A 33 4.16 3.72 8.01
C MET A 33 3.44 2.61 7.24
N ALA A 34 3.25 1.44 7.86
CA ALA A 34 2.51 0.35 7.24
C ALA A 34 1.07 0.76 6.88
N LEU A 35 0.41 1.48 7.78
CA LEU A 35 -0.94 2.00 7.52
C LEU A 35 -0.96 2.96 6.34
N GLN A 36 0.02 3.84 6.22
CA GLN A 36 0.14 4.75 5.08
C GLN A 36 0.28 3.98 3.76
N TRP A 37 1.07 2.92 3.74
CA TRP A 37 1.22 2.09 2.54
C TRP A 37 -0.07 1.35 2.18
N ARG A 38 -0.84 0.93 3.18
CA ARG A 38 -2.15 0.31 2.93
C ARG A 38 -3.15 1.32 2.35
N ARG A 39 -3.11 2.57 2.79
CA ARG A 39 -3.92 3.65 2.21
C ARG A 39 -3.52 3.93 0.77
N LEU A 40 -2.21 3.93 0.48
CA LEU A 40 -1.72 4.06 -0.89
C LEU A 40 -2.17 2.89 -1.76
N ALA A 41 -2.18 1.67 -1.22
CA ALA A 41 -2.67 0.49 -1.94
C ALA A 41 -4.15 0.65 -2.32
N ALA A 42 -4.98 1.17 -1.43
CA ALA A 42 -6.39 1.41 -1.71
C ALA A 42 -6.56 2.44 -2.84
N ARG A 43 -5.78 3.51 -2.83
CA ARG A 43 -5.79 4.52 -3.90
C ARG A 43 -5.30 3.95 -5.23
N ALA A 44 -4.24 3.14 -5.19
CA ALA A 44 -3.71 2.49 -6.38
C ALA A 44 -4.73 1.53 -6.99
N GLU A 45 -5.48 0.81 -6.16
CA GLU A 45 -6.55 -0.08 -6.61
C GLU A 45 -7.63 0.69 -7.36
N ILE A 46 -8.08 1.81 -6.82
CA ILE A 46 -9.06 2.67 -7.47
C ILE A 46 -8.50 3.18 -8.80
N GLN A 47 -7.25 3.62 -8.83
CA GLN A 47 -6.60 4.13 -10.03
C GLN A 47 -6.48 3.05 -11.10
N GLU A 48 -6.11 1.82 -10.72
CA GLU A 48 -6.02 0.70 -11.65
C GLU A 48 -7.38 0.36 -12.25
N ARG A 49 -8.45 0.40 -11.43
CA ARG A 49 -9.82 0.18 -11.91
C ARG A 49 -10.25 1.26 -12.91
N ARG A 50 -9.93 2.53 -12.61
CA ARG A 50 -10.25 3.65 -13.52
C ARG A 50 -9.49 3.53 -14.83
N THR A 51 -8.23 3.16 -14.77
CA THR A 51 -7.39 2.95 -15.96
C THR A 51 -7.95 1.82 -16.81
N ALA A 52 -8.32 0.71 -16.20
CA ALA A 52 -8.91 -0.44 -16.90
C ALA A 52 -10.25 -0.06 -17.54
N ALA A 53 -11.11 0.68 -16.81
CA ALA A 53 -12.40 1.14 -17.32
C ALA A 53 -12.23 2.10 -18.51
N ALA A 54 -11.25 3.01 -18.42
CA ALA A 54 -10.97 3.94 -19.51
C ALA A 54 -10.44 3.21 -20.76
N ALA A 55 -9.56 2.21 -20.57
CA ALA A 55 -9.06 1.39 -21.66
C ALA A 55 -10.18 0.61 -22.34
N TRP A 56 -11.09 0.04 -21.54
CA TRP A 56 -12.25 -0.68 -22.05
C TRP A 56 -13.19 0.25 -22.85
N ALA A 57 -13.46 1.44 -22.31
CA ALA A 57 -14.33 2.41 -22.95
C ALA A 57 -13.75 2.97 -24.26
N SER A 58 -12.42 2.94 -24.40
CA SER A 58 -11.72 3.42 -25.59
C SER A 58 -11.66 2.43 -26.73
N GLN A 59 -12.05 1.19 -26.50
CA GLN A 59 -12.02 0.15 -27.54
C GLN A 59 -13.15 0.39 -28.55
N PRO A 60 -12.87 0.27 -29.86
CA PRO A 60 -13.89 0.42 -30.90
C PRO A 60 -14.92 -0.68 -30.86
#